data_f576dab89adb0db7a1adc43a13fba423
#
_entry.id   f576dab89adb0db7a1adc43a13fba423
#
_cell.length_a   1.000
_cell.length_b   1.000
_cell.length_c   1.000
_cell.angle_alpha   90.00
_cell.angle_beta   90.00
_cell.angle_gamma   90.00
#
_symmetry.space_group_name_H-M   'P 1'
#
loop_
_entity.id
_entity.type
_entity.pdbx_description
1 polymer ?
#
loop_
_entity_poly.entity_id
_entity_poly.type
_entity_poly.pdbx_seq_one_letter_code
_entity_poly.pdbx_strand_id
1 'polypeptide(L)'
;MRQIITHFTDNDLYTFSCQYYIMQKYPRAEVEYTFIDRNKTCYPKGFDKLLQEQIDYMAGVTITDQEVEFMTEKLVWLPLWYFTFLRGYRFNPNEVDINQDEEGHLSILIRGKWFSTIMWEMPILSCISELLHTLNGDVANYNLEKEYAKAVAKSEKIFGAGLVFGDMGTRRRFTYDHQKLVLKAMKHVYDSKPWPGRFTGTSNVWFAMELGLTPLGTMSHQLISFEENVSGVFECNYNVMRKFSDVYDGNNGIYLYDCFGDSVFFNNLSKRMAMMYSGLRVDSGDEEEQTEKIIAKYKSLGINPATKQVVYSNGLDVDKCIAIHKFCNGRVLDSYGVGTHITCDIDNAKPSNIVIKLTKCRITEVREWHDCIKLSCDKGKTLGNQEKCKYILSLIG
;
A
#
# COMPACT_ATOMS: atom_id res chain seq x y z
N MET A 1 0.48 -23.47 -15.14
CA MET A 1 -0.43 -22.89 -14.10
C MET A 1 -1.13 -21.67 -14.68
N ARG A 2 -2.33 -21.26 -14.14
CA ARG A 2 -3.01 -20.01 -14.56
C ARG A 2 -2.09 -18.81 -14.28
N GLN A 3 -2.06 -17.85 -15.20
CA GLN A 3 -1.39 -16.56 -14.98
C GLN A 3 -2.23 -15.72 -14.01
N ILE A 4 -1.57 -15.17 -13.00
CA ILE A 4 -2.25 -14.46 -11.89
C ILE A 4 -2.40 -12.98 -12.22
N ILE A 5 -1.33 -12.34 -12.66
CA ILE A 5 -1.34 -10.93 -13.08
C ILE A 5 -1.45 -10.88 -14.61
N THR A 6 -2.62 -10.55 -15.11
CA THR A 6 -2.92 -10.50 -16.56
C THR A 6 -3.22 -9.08 -17.04
N HIS A 7 -3.36 -8.12 -16.14
CA HIS A 7 -3.63 -6.73 -16.43
C HIS A 7 -2.55 -5.84 -15.82
N PHE A 8 -2.12 -4.84 -16.57
CA PHE A 8 -1.05 -3.95 -16.15
C PHE A 8 -1.41 -3.16 -14.88
N THR A 9 -2.67 -2.76 -14.79
CA THR A 9 -3.19 -1.99 -13.67
C THR A 9 -3.75 -2.85 -12.52
N ASP A 10 -3.57 -4.20 -12.55
CA ASP A 10 -3.78 -5.06 -11.37
C ASP A 10 -2.68 -4.79 -10.33
N ASN A 11 -2.68 -3.56 -9.86
CA ASN A 11 -1.71 -2.96 -8.96
C ASN A 11 -2.39 -1.86 -8.14
N ASP A 12 -1.81 -1.50 -7.00
CA ASP A 12 -2.35 -0.44 -6.15
C ASP A 12 -2.00 0.96 -6.70
N LEU A 13 -2.94 1.90 -6.59
CA LEU A 13 -2.78 3.27 -7.09
C LEU A 13 -1.51 3.96 -6.58
N TYR A 14 -1.13 3.72 -5.30
CA TYR A 14 0.07 4.36 -4.75
C TYR A 14 1.34 4.00 -5.53
N THR A 15 1.38 2.84 -6.18
CA THR A 15 2.54 2.43 -6.99
C THR A 15 2.74 3.40 -8.15
N PHE A 16 1.66 3.76 -8.84
CA PHE A 16 1.69 4.72 -9.95
C PHE A 16 1.99 6.15 -9.47
N SER A 17 1.38 6.57 -8.36
CA SER A 17 1.69 7.88 -7.79
C SER A 17 3.13 7.96 -7.31
N CYS A 18 3.65 6.97 -6.60
CA CYS A 18 5.05 6.96 -6.22
C CYS A 18 5.99 6.88 -7.42
N GLN A 19 5.67 6.08 -8.45
CA GLN A 19 6.45 6.01 -9.69
C GLN A 19 6.59 7.38 -10.34
N TYR A 20 5.49 8.09 -10.52
CA TYR A 20 5.51 9.43 -11.10
C TYR A 20 6.33 10.40 -10.25
N TYR A 21 6.14 10.40 -8.92
CA TYR A 21 6.97 11.21 -8.01
C TYR A 21 8.47 10.91 -8.16
N ILE A 22 8.84 9.63 -8.21
CA ILE A 22 10.22 9.19 -8.38
C ILE A 22 10.80 9.69 -9.70
N MET A 23 10.05 9.57 -10.78
CA MET A 23 10.47 10.07 -12.11
C MET A 23 10.72 11.58 -12.11
N GLN A 24 9.94 12.35 -11.34
CA GLN A 24 10.10 13.80 -11.21
C GLN A 24 11.27 14.23 -10.33
N LYS A 25 11.51 13.52 -9.23
CA LYS A 25 12.46 13.95 -8.20
C LYS A 25 13.76 13.16 -8.19
N TYR A 26 13.72 11.89 -8.60
CA TYR A 26 14.83 10.94 -8.50
C TYR A 26 14.96 10.03 -9.73
N PRO A 27 14.98 10.58 -10.98
CA PRO A 27 14.91 9.77 -12.20
C PRO A 27 16.14 8.86 -12.42
N ARG A 28 17.25 9.13 -11.72
CA ARG A 28 18.49 8.35 -11.81
C ARG A 28 18.72 7.45 -10.60
N ALA A 29 17.82 7.47 -9.62
CA ALA A 29 17.96 6.66 -8.42
C ALA A 29 17.88 5.17 -8.73
N GLU A 30 18.68 4.38 -8.02
CA GLU A 30 18.63 2.93 -8.03
C GLU A 30 18.39 2.40 -6.61
N VAL A 31 17.72 1.27 -6.54
CA VAL A 31 17.27 0.70 -5.26
C VAL A 31 17.39 -0.80 -5.24
N GLU A 32 17.39 -1.34 -4.01
CA GLU A 32 17.17 -2.75 -3.71
C GLU A 32 15.94 -2.89 -2.81
N TYR A 33 15.06 -3.83 -3.18
CA TYR A 33 13.96 -4.27 -2.33
C TYR A 33 14.21 -5.71 -1.91
N THR A 34 13.84 -6.02 -0.67
CA THR A 34 13.96 -7.38 -0.13
C THR A 34 12.57 -7.88 0.31
N PHE A 35 12.28 -9.12 -0.03
CA PHE A 35 11.12 -9.85 0.45
C PHE A 35 11.31 -10.25 1.91
N ILE A 36 10.24 -10.12 2.70
CA ILE A 36 10.22 -10.50 4.11
C ILE A 36 8.96 -11.28 4.37
N ASP A 37 9.10 -12.54 4.76
CA ASP A 37 8.03 -13.36 5.29
C ASP A 37 8.12 -13.40 6.82
N ARG A 38 7.17 -12.75 7.48
CA ARG A 38 7.11 -12.68 8.95
C ARG A 38 6.64 -13.97 9.60
N ASN A 39 5.99 -14.84 8.83
CA ASN A 39 5.54 -16.15 9.29
C ASN A 39 6.62 -17.22 9.14
N LYS A 40 7.73 -16.94 8.45
CA LYS A 40 8.77 -17.92 8.09
C LYS A 40 8.17 -19.16 7.45
N THR A 41 7.32 -18.94 6.45
CA THR A 41 6.61 -20.00 5.75
C THR A 41 7.59 -20.93 5.02
N CYS A 42 7.43 -22.23 5.20
CA CYS A 42 8.11 -23.22 4.37
C CYS A 42 7.24 -23.45 3.13
N TYR A 43 7.61 -22.85 2.00
CA TYR A 43 6.90 -22.98 0.74
C TYR A 43 7.10 -24.36 0.13
N PRO A 44 6.13 -24.91 -0.61
CA PRO A 44 6.29 -26.18 -1.32
C PRO A 44 7.50 -26.18 -2.24
N LYS A 45 8.17 -27.34 -2.38
CA LYS A 45 9.36 -27.47 -3.23
C LYS A 45 9.07 -27.05 -4.69
N GLY A 46 9.92 -26.18 -5.23
CA GLY A 46 9.79 -25.65 -6.59
C GLY A 46 8.85 -24.45 -6.69
N PHE A 47 8.46 -23.86 -5.55
CA PHE A 47 7.65 -22.65 -5.51
C PHE A 47 8.37 -21.48 -6.22
N ASP A 48 9.68 -21.37 -6.06
CA ASP A 48 10.55 -20.41 -6.74
C ASP A 48 10.37 -20.45 -8.27
N LYS A 49 10.32 -21.65 -8.85
CA LYS A 49 10.15 -21.84 -10.30
C LYS A 49 8.77 -21.42 -10.76
N LEU A 50 7.72 -21.76 -9.99
CA LEU A 50 6.35 -21.35 -10.31
C LEU A 50 6.18 -19.84 -10.20
N LEU A 51 6.82 -19.21 -9.22
CA LEU A 51 6.82 -17.76 -9.09
C LEU A 51 7.60 -17.10 -10.23
N GLN A 52 8.75 -17.68 -10.63
CA GLN A 52 9.54 -17.19 -11.77
C GLN A 52 8.73 -17.24 -13.07
N GLU A 53 7.94 -18.31 -13.31
CA GLU A 53 7.04 -18.38 -14.48
C GLU A 53 6.00 -17.24 -14.49
N GLN A 54 5.48 -16.82 -13.33
CA GLN A 54 4.58 -15.67 -13.23
C GLN A 54 5.30 -14.36 -13.56
N ILE A 55 6.53 -14.19 -13.08
CA ILE A 55 7.34 -13.00 -13.32
C ILE A 55 7.75 -12.90 -14.79
N ASP A 56 8.18 -14.00 -15.41
CA ASP A 56 8.55 -14.04 -16.81
C ASP A 56 7.35 -13.71 -17.73
N TYR A 57 6.17 -14.21 -17.37
CA TYR A 57 4.93 -13.88 -18.09
C TYR A 57 4.63 -12.37 -18.05
N MET A 58 4.89 -11.72 -16.94
CA MET A 58 4.60 -10.29 -16.78
C MET A 58 5.42 -9.40 -17.72
N ALA A 59 6.53 -9.86 -18.27
CA ALA A 59 7.28 -9.14 -19.32
C ALA A 59 6.43 -8.83 -20.55
N GLY A 60 5.42 -9.63 -20.83
CA GLY A 60 4.44 -9.45 -21.90
C GLY A 60 3.20 -8.63 -21.50
N VAL A 61 2.99 -8.35 -20.22
CA VAL A 61 1.82 -7.60 -19.75
C VAL A 61 2.03 -6.10 -20.00
N THR A 62 1.16 -5.53 -20.80
CA THR A 62 1.21 -4.12 -21.19
C THR A 62 -0.09 -3.41 -20.85
N ILE A 63 -0.01 -2.11 -20.58
CA ILE A 63 -1.20 -1.30 -20.36
C ILE A 63 -2.04 -1.21 -21.66
N THR A 64 -3.33 -1.43 -21.53
CA THR A 64 -4.30 -1.33 -22.64
C THR A 64 -4.81 0.11 -22.82
N ASP A 65 -5.41 0.39 -23.98
CA ASP A 65 -6.03 1.69 -24.23
C ASP A 65 -7.15 2.01 -23.25
N GLN A 66 -7.95 1.00 -22.86
CA GLN A 66 -9.02 1.16 -21.87
C GLN A 66 -8.48 1.52 -20.48
N GLU A 67 -7.39 0.87 -20.05
CA GLU A 67 -6.74 1.20 -18.77
C GLU A 67 -6.18 2.64 -18.79
N VAL A 68 -5.58 3.06 -19.91
CA VAL A 68 -5.07 4.43 -20.05
C VAL A 68 -6.21 5.44 -20.04
N GLU A 69 -7.30 5.19 -20.75
CA GLU A 69 -8.48 6.07 -20.78
C GLU A 69 -9.07 6.24 -19.38
N PHE A 70 -9.29 5.13 -18.66
CA PHE A 70 -9.77 5.14 -17.29
C PHE A 70 -8.84 5.92 -16.36
N MET A 71 -7.52 5.64 -16.40
CA MET A 71 -6.55 6.36 -15.56
C MET A 71 -6.51 7.84 -15.89
N THR A 72 -6.59 8.22 -17.16
CA THR A 72 -6.61 9.62 -17.58
C THR A 72 -7.85 10.35 -17.07
N GLU A 73 -9.00 9.69 -17.09
CA GLU A 73 -10.26 10.24 -16.56
C GLU A 73 -10.24 10.39 -15.03
N LYS A 74 -9.76 9.37 -14.31
CA LYS A 74 -9.82 9.34 -12.84
C LYS A 74 -8.66 10.03 -12.14
N LEU A 75 -7.48 10.06 -12.76
CA LEU A 75 -6.24 10.56 -12.17
C LEU A 75 -5.80 11.85 -12.89
N VAL A 76 -6.69 12.83 -12.94
CA VAL A 76 -6.50 14.12 -13.63
C VAL A 76 -5.27 14.90 -13.17
N TRP A 77 -4.70 14.55 -12.03
CA TRP A 77 -3.48 15.11 -11.46
C TRP A 77 -2.19 14.46 -12.03
N LEU A 78 -2.31 13.41 -12.85
CA LEU A 78 -1.19 12.85 -13.63
C LEU A 78 -1.18 13.43 -15.04
N PRO A 79 -0.02 13.88 -15.56
CA PRO A 79 0.06 14.47 -16.89
C PRO A 79 0.00 13.42 -18.00
N LEU A 80 -0.46 13.82 -19.17
CA LEU A 80 -0.63 12.93 -20.34
C LEU A 80 0.65 12.20 -20.74
N TRP A 81 1.82 12.84 -20.61
CA TRP A 81 3.10 12.22 -20.94
C TRP A 81 3.42 11.00 -20.06
N TYR A 82 2.93 10.98 -18.81
CA TYR A 82 3.10 9.82 -17.92
C TYR A 82 2.36 8.60 -18.46
N PHE A 83 1.16 8.77 -18.97
CA PHE A 83 0.42 7.67 -19.61
C PHE A 83 1.09 7.20 -20.90
N THR A 84 1.71 8.12 -21.65
CA THR A 84 2.55 7.77 -22.81
C THR A 84 3.77 6.94 -22.38
N PHE A 85 4.40 7.30 -21.28
CA PHE A 85 5.48 6.51 -20.67
C PHE A 85 4.99 5.11 -20.29
N LEU A 86 3.82 4.97 -19.63
CA LEU A 86 3.26 3.67 -19.24
C LEU A 86 2.99 2.76 -20.45
N ARG A 87 2.61 3.30 -21.60
CA ARG A 87 2.45 2.52 -22.86
C ARG A 87 3.76 1.87 -23.30
N GLY A 88 4.86 2.53 -23.06
CA GLY A 88 6.21 2.03 -23.35
C GLY A 88 6.83 1.18 -22.25
N TYR A 89 6.26 1.20 -21.04
CA TYR A 89 6.80 0.45 -19.91
C TYR A 89 6.67 -1.07 -20.14
N ARG A 90 7.69 -1.79 -19.71
CA ARG A 90 7.70 -3.26 -19.67
C ARG A 90 8.31 -3.71 -18.37
N PHE A 91 7.69 -4.69 -17.75
CA PHE A 91 8.30 -5.40 -16.63
C PHE A 91 9.57 -6.10 -17.13
N ASN A 92 10.66 -5.95 -16.40
CA ASN A 92 11.93 -6.58 -16.73
C ASN A 92 12.25 -7.68 -15.70
N PRO A 93 12.03 -8.97 -16.00
CA PRO A 93 12.30 -10.09 -15.09
C PRO A 93 13.73 -10.11 -14.54
N ASN A 94 14.71 -9.57 -15.28
CA ASN A 94 16.10 -9.51 -14.81
C ASN A 94 16.30 -8.56 -13.60
N GLU A 95 15.30 -7.77 -13.24
CA GLU A 95 15.32 -6.97 -12.01
C GLU A 95 15.02 -7.81 -10.76
N VAL A 96 14.50 -9.03 -10.92
CA VAL A 96 14.01 -9.88 -9.83
C VAL A 96 14.84 -11.15 -9.74
N ASP A 97 15.46 -11.38 -8.59
CA ASP A 97 16.20 -12.59 -8.27
C ASP A 97 15.45 -13.37 -7.19
N ILE A 98 15.09 -14.62 -7.48
CA ILE A 98 14.31 -15.50 -6.60
C ILE A 98 15.12 -16.74 -6.27
N ASN A 99 15.17 -17.09 -5.01
CA ASN A 99 15.77 -18.32 -4.56
C ASN A 99 14.93 -18.99 -3.47
N GLN A 100 14.86 -20.33 -3.50
CA GLN A 100 14.25 -21.14 -2.47
C GLN A 100 15.31 -22.04 -1.86
N ASP A 101 15.51 -21.99 -0.54
CA ASP A 101 16.46 -22.85 0.16
C ASP A 101 15.93 -24.28 0.33
N GLU A 102 16.78 -25.17 0.89
CA GLU A 102 16.44 -26.58 1.12
C GLU A 102 15.31 -26.76 2.15
N GLU A 103 15.12 -25.79 3.05
CA GLU A 103 14.07 -25.76 4.06
C GLU A 103 12.75 -25.20 3.52
N GLY A 104 12.76 -24.68 2.30
CA GLY A 104 11.58 -24.14 1.61
C GLY A 104 11.36 -22.64 1.83
N HIS A 105 12.28 -21.90 2.45
CA HIS A 105 12.13 -20.47 2.60
C HIS A 105 12.49 -19.72 1.31
N LEU A 106 11.71 -18.68 1.01
CA LEU A 106 11.96 -17.83 -0.15
C LEU A 106 12.82 -16.62 0.23
N SER A 107 13.78 -16.32 -0.63
CA SER A 107 14.47 -15.04 -0.69
C SER A 107 14.21 -14.39 -2.05
N ILE A 108 13.80 -13.11 -2.05
CA ILE A 108 13.58 -12.34 -3.28
C ILE A 108 14.27 -11.00 -3.13
N LEU A 109 15.13 -10.69 -4.12
CA LEU A 109 15.80 -9.41 -4.26
C LEU A 109 15.34 -8.75 -5.57
N ILE A 110 14.91 -7.49 -5.49
CA ILE A 110 14.55 -6.69 -6.66
C ILE A 110 15.52 -5.53 -6.73
N ARG A 111 16.22 -5.37 -7.86
CA ARG A 111 17.24 -4.35 -8.02
C ARG A 111 17.14 -3.66 -9.37
N GLY A 112 17.26 -2.33 -9.40
CA GLY A 112 17.30 -1.56 -10.63
C GLY A 112 16.95 -0.09 -10.42
N LYS A 113 16.56 0.58 -11.51
CA LYS A 113 16.05 1.96 -11.44
C LYS A 113 14.80 2.01 -10.58
N TRP A 114 14.74 2.96 -9.66
CA TRP A 114 13.66 3.03 -8.69
C TRP A 114 12.27 3.14 -9.34
N PHE A 115 12.11 3.97 -10.36
CA PHE A 115 10.83 4.10 -11.08
C PHE A 115 10.42 2.81 -11.84
N SER A 116 11.36 1.92 -12.17
CA SER A 116 11.06 0.62 -12.76
C SER A 116 10.68 -0.40 -11.69
N THR A 117 11.55 -0.56 -10.71
CA THR A 117 11.46 -1.63 -9.72
C THR A 117 10.29 -1.48 -8.75
N ILE A 118 9.78 -0.26 -8.52
CA ILE A 118 8.62 -0.02 -7.65
C ILE A 118 7.36 -0.75 -8.13
N MET A 119 7.26 -1.04 -9.41
CA MET A 119 6.10 -1.70 -10.01
C MET A 119 5.98 -3.18 -9.61
N TRP A 120 7.04 -3.80 -9.10
CA TRP A 120 7.09 -5.22 -8.79
C TRP A 120 6.44 -5.58 -7.44
N GLU A 121 6.39 -4.69 -6.46
CA GLU A 121 5.98 -5.02 -5.07
C GLU A 121 4.63 -5.73 -5.04
N MET A 122 3.60 -5.10 -5.60
CA MET A 122 2.24 -5.62 -5.49
C MET A 122 2.00 -6.89 -6.32
N PRO A 123 2.44 -6.96 -7.59
CA PRO A 123 2.27 -8.15 -8.39
C PRO A 123 2.95 -9.39 -7.77
N ILE A 124 4.21 -9.27 -7.34
CA ILE A 124 4.94 -10.39 -6.73
C ILE A 124 4.23 -10.89 -5.46
N LEU A 125 3.81 -9.97 -4.58
CA LEU A 125 3.13 -10.36 -3.34
C LEU A 125 1.77 -11.01 -3.61
N SER A 126 1.01 -10.52 -4.59
CA SER A 126 -0.25 -11.14 -5.02
C SER A 126 -0.02 -12.53 -5.60
N CYS A 127 1.02 -12.71 -6.43
CA CYS A 127 1.39 -14.02 -6.98
C CYS A 127 1.76 -15.00 -5.86
N ILE A 128 2.59 -14.60 -4.90
CA ILE A 128 2.98 -15.46 -3.78
C ILE A 128 1.74 -15.87 -2.96
N SER A 129 0.85 -14.93 -2.64
CA SER A 129 -0.35 -15.22 -1.86
C SER A 129 -1.25 -16.23 -2.57
N GLU A 130 -1.57 -15.99 -3.84
CA GLU A 130 -2.48 -16.84 -4.62
C GLU A 130 -1.87 -18.21 -4.94
N LEU A 131 -0.58 -18.28 -5.29
CA LEU A 131 0.13 -19.55 -5.48
C LEU A 131 0.14 -20.39 -4.20
N LEU A 132 0.40 -19.79 -3.06
CA LEU A 132 0.43 -20.50 -1.78
C LEU A 132 -0.93 -21.13 -1.47
N HIS A 133 -2.02 -20.37 -1.56
CA HIS A 133 -3.37 -20.88 -1.33
C HIS A 133 -3.79 -21.96 -2.34
N THR A 134 -3.33 -21.83 -3.58
CA THR A 134 -3.57 -22.84 -4.62
C THR A 134 -2.86 -24.16 -4.30
N LEU A 135 -1.59 -24.10 -3.94
CA LEU A 135 -0.77 -25.28 -3.66
C LEU A 135 -1.14 -25.97 -2.32
N ASN A 136 -1.61 -25.19 -1.34
CA ASN A 136 -2.12 -25.74 -0.09
C ASN A 136 -3.50 -26.40 -0.22
N GLY A 137 -4.16 -26.29 -1.39
CA GLY A 137 -5.49 -26.84 -1.62
C GLY A 137 -6.62 -25.96 -1.05
N ASP A 138 -6.35 -24.78 -0.54
CA ASP A 138 -7.36 -23.86 0.00
C ASP A 138 -8.38 -23.47 -1.07
N VAL A 139 -7.92 -23.26 -2.30
CA VAL A 139 -8.76 -22.88 -3.45
C VAL A 139 -9.71 -24.04 -3.85
N ALA A 140 -9.31 -25.28 -3.66
CA ALA A 140 -10.16 -26.44 -4.00
C ALA A 140 -11.40 -26.54 -3.08
N ASN A 141 -11.33 -26.00 -1.89
CA ASN A 141 -12.41 -25.99 -0.89
C ASN A 141 -13.22 -24.67 -0.89
N TYR A 142 -12.98 -23.80 -1.87
CA TYR A 142 -13.62 -22.49 -1.95
C TYR A 142 -15.10 -22.61 -2.33
N ASN A 143 -15.98 -22.03 -1.48
CA ASN A 143 -17.42 -21.97 -1.73
C ASN A 143 -17.85 -20.54 -2.07
N LEU A 144 -18.08 -20.29 -3.35
CA LEU A 144 -18.40 -18.97 -3.89
C LEU A 144 -19.65 -18.35 -3.24
N GLU A 145 -20.73 -19.12 -3.06
CA GLU A 145 -21.99 -18.63 -2.48
C GLU A 145 -21.81 -18.21 -1.02
N LYS A 146 -21.10 -19.03 -0.24
CA LYS A 146 -20.78 -18.74 1.16
C LYS A 146 -19.94 -17.47 1.28
N GLU A 147 -18.90 -17.35 0.48
CA GLU A 147 -18.00 -16.18 0.55
C GLU A 147 -18.67 -14.90 0.05
N TYR A 148 -19.57 -15.01 -0.94
CA TYR A 148 -20.39 -13.88 -1.36
C TYR A 148 -21.34 -13.43 -0.25
N ALA A 149 -22.06 -14.35 0.40
CA ALA A 149 -22.95 -14.05 1.51
C ALA A 149 -22.20 -13.42 2.69
N LYS A 150 -20.99 -13.93 3.00
CA LYS A 150 -20.10 -13.36 4.04
C LYS A 150 -19.68 -11.91 3.68
N ALA A 151 -19.32 -11.66 2.43
CA ALA A 151 -18.96 -10.33 1.96
C ALA A 151 -20.15 -9.35 2.02
N VAL A 152 -21.36 -9.80 1.68
CA VAL A 152 -22.61 -9.02 1.81
C VAL A 152 -22.84 -8.64 3.28
N ALA A 153 -22.86 -9.62 4.19
CA ALA A 153 -23.10 -9.37 5.62
C ALA A 153 -22.05 -8.40 6.21
N LYS A 154 -20.79 -8.57 5.84
CA LYS A 154 -19.70 -7.68 6.24
C LYS A 154 -19.91 -6.24 5.72
N SER A 155 -20.34 -6.10 4.47
CA SER A 155 -20.61 -4.80 3.85
C SER A 155 -21.78 -4.07 4.53
N GLU A 156 -22.87 -4.79 4.83
CA GLU A 156 -24.01 -4.24 5.58
C GLU A 156 -23.59 -3.72 6.96
N LYS A 157 -22.74 -4.48 7.66
CA LYS A 157 -22.19 -4.06 8.96
C LYS A 157 -21.34 -2.80 8.85
N ILE A 158 -20.47 -2.72 7.82
CA ILE A 158 -19.59 -1.57 7.56
C ILE A 158 -20.43 -0.32 7.28
N PHE A 159 -21.31 -0.38 6.29
CA PHE A 159 -22.06 0.80 5.84
C PHE A 159 -23.15 1.17 6.84
N GLY A 160 -23.76 0.19 7.51
CA GLY A 160 -24.74 0.42 8.58
C GLY A 160 -24.16 1.12 9.79
N ALA A 161 -22.88 0.90 10.09
CA ALA A 161 -22.16 1.56 11.17
C ALA A 161 -21.70 3.00 10.83
N GLY A 162 -21.91 3.49 9.62
CA GLY A 162 -21.51 4.84 9.20
C GLY A 162 -20.07 4.97 8.74
N LEU A 163 -19.35 3.88 8.51
CA LEU A 163 -17.93 3.92 8.16
C LEU A 163 -17.70 4.47 6.73
N VAL A 164 -16.69 5.32 6.58
CA VAL A 164 -16.10 5.70 5.29
C VAL A 164 -14.99 4.68 5.00
N PHE A 165 -15.23 3.77 4.04
CA PHE A 165 -14.47 2.53 3.92
C PHE A 165 -13.96 2.29 2.50
N GLY A 166 -12.73 1.77 2.37
CA GLY A 166 -12.12 1.36 1.11
C GLY A 166 -11.34 0.06 1.23
N ASP A 167 -11.27 -0.70 0.13
CA ASP A 167 -10.44 -1.88 0.04
C ASP A 167 -8.98 -1.50 -0.26
N MET A 168 -8.04 -2.12 0.50
CA MET A 168 -6.60 -2.05 0.31
C MET A 168 -5.96 -3.45 0.37
N GLY A 169 -6.64 -4.45 -0.22
CA GLY A 169 -6.33 -5.86 0.01
C GLY A 169 -5.56 -6.58 -1.10
N THR A 170 -5.13 -5.91 -2.16
CA THR A 170 -4.48 -6.54 -3.33
C THR A 170 -3.27 -7.40 -2.95
N ARG A 171 -2.38 -6.88 -2.10
CA ARG A 171 -1.07 -7.48 -1.75
C ARG A 171 -1.15 -8.89 -1.19
N ARG A 172 -2.19 -9.20 -0.42
CA ARG A 172 -2.37 -10.48 0.30
C ARG A 172 -3.73 -11.07 0.02
N ARG A 173 -4.29 -10.79 -1.15
CA ARG A 173 -5.57 -11.36 -1.55
C ARG A 173 -5.51 -12.89 -1.56
N PHE A 174 -6.62 -13.52 -1.23
CA PHE A 174 -6.75 -14.98 -1.33
C PHE A 174 -6.54 -15.43 -2.78
N THR A 175 -7.34 -14.89 -3.71
CA THR A 175 -7.18 -15.03 -5.16
C THR A 175 -7.69 -13.76 -5.85
N TYR A 176 -7.32 -13.58 -7.11
CA TYR A 176 -7.91 -12.54 -7.98
C TYR A 176 -9.44 -12.62 -7.99
N ASP A 177 -9.99 -13.83 -8.20
CA ASP A 177 -11.44 -14.03 -8.31
C ASP A 177 -12.16 -13.73 -6.98
N HIS A 178 -11.53 -14.04 -5.83
CA HIS A 178 -12.10 -13.72 -4.52
C HIS A 178 -12.12 -12.21 -4.26
N GLN A 179 -11.03 -11.48 -4.51
CA GLN A 179 -11.03 -10.02 -4.35
C GLN A 179 -12.11 -9.38 -5.22
N LYS A 180 -12.24 -9.82 -6.48
CA LYS A 180 -13.29 -9.37 -7.39
C LYS A 180 -14.70 -9.63 -6.85
N LEU A 181 -14.93 -10.85 -6.30
CA LEU A 181 -16.22 -11.24 -5.71
C LEU A 181 -16.57 -10.34 -4.53
N VAL A 182 -15.63 -10.10 -3.63
CA VAL A 182 -15.83 -9.25 -2.45
C VAL A 182 -16.18 -7.80 -2.86
N LEU A 183 -15.44 -7.23 -3.81
CA LEU A 183 -15.69 -5.88 -4.32
C LEU A 183 -17.05 -5.76 -5.01
N LYS A 184 -17.46 -6.79 -5.76
CA LYS A 184 -18.83 -6.86 -6.34
C LYS A 184 -19.91 -6.90 -5.28
N ALA A 185 -19.72 -7.70 -4.22
CA ALA A 185 -20.66 -7.77 -3.11
C ALA A 185 -20.76 -6.42 -2.37
N MET A 186 -19.63 -5.78 -2.08
CA MET A 186 -19.57 -4.46 -1.44
C MET A 186 -20.29 -3.40 -2.28
N LYS A 187 -20.03 -3.36 -3.58
CA LYS A 187 -20.71 -2.44 -4.50
C LYS A 187 -22.22 -2.71 -4.55
N HIS A 188 -22.63 -3.96 -4.68
CA HIS A 188 -24.03 -4.36 -4.70
C HIS A 188 -24.77 -3.90 -3.44
N VAL A 189 -24.19 -4.14 -2.26
CA VAL A 189 -24.77 -3.66 -0.99
C VAL A 189 -24.83 -2.14 -0.95
N TYR A 190 -23.76 -1.46 -1.31
CA TYR A 190 -23.68 -0.01 -1.27
C TYR A 190 -24.74 0.65 -2.19
N ASP A 191 -24.92 0.10 -3.39
CA ASP A 191 -25.88 0.60 -4.38
C ASP A 191 -27.36 0.24 -4.05
N SER A 192 -27.60 -0.69 -3.12
CA SER A 192 -28.96 -1.20 -2.83
C SER A 192 -29.89 -0.20 -2.13
N LYS A 193 -29.35 0.74 -1.36
CA LYS A 193 -30.08 1.77 -0.61
C LYS A 193 -29.14 2.86 -0.10
N PRO A 194 -29.65 4.02 0.33
CA PRO A 194 -28.83 5.01 1.01
C PRO A 194 -28.35 4.46 2.37
N TRP A 195 -27.03 4.50 2.56
CA TRP A 195 -26.37 4.07 3.79
C TRP A 195 -25.80 5.27 4.54
N PRO A 196 -25.72 5.24 5.89
CA PRO A 196 -24.98 6.26 6.64
C PRO A 196 -23.48 6.24 6.33
N GLY A 197 -22.92 5.07 6.03
CA GLY A 197 -21.53 4.90 5.62
C GLY A 197 -21.31 5.09 4.12
N ARG A 198 -20.04 5.12 3.71
CA ARG A 198 -19.65 5.35 2.31
C ARG A 198 -18.58 4.34 1.85
N PHE A 199 -18.82 3.70 0.71
CA PHE A 199 -17.81 2.95 -0.01
C PHE A 199 -16.98 3.89 -0.87
N THR A 200 -15.70 4.01 -0.55
CA THR A 200 -14.79 4.95 -1.24
C THR A 200 -14.09 4.32 -2.44
N GLY A 201 -14.09 2.99 -2.56
CA GLY A 201 -13.50 2.28 -3.69
C GLY A 201 -12.44 1.24 -3.29
N THR A 202 -11.48 1.01 -4.16
CA THR A 202 -10.41 0.02 -3.99
C THR A 202 -9.04 0.62 -4.35
N SER A 203 -7.98 0.13 -3.71
CA SER A 203 -6.60 0.51 -4.09
C SER A 203 -6.18 -0.09 -5.43
N ASN A 204 -6.80 -1.18 -5.86
CA ASN A 204 -6.50 -1.86 -7.10
C ASN A 204 -7.10 -1.12 -8.30
N VAL A 205 -6.25 -0.58 -9.16
CA VAL A 205 -6.67 0.27 -10.28
C VAL A 205 -7.46 -0.53 -11.33
N TRP A 206 -7.09 -1.79 -11.59
CA TRP A 206 -7.82 -2.66 -12.50
C TRP A 206 -9.25 -2.93 -12.02
N PHE A 207 -9.42 -3.33 -10.77
CA PHE A 207 -10.76 -3.56 -10.23
C PHE A 207 -11.57 -2.26 -10.11
N ALA A 208 -10.93 -1.13 -9.88
CA ALA A 208 -11.62 0.15 -9.93
C ALA A 208 -12.22 0.39 -11.32
N MET A 209 -11.46 0.13 -12.38
CA MET A 209 -11.96 0.24 -13.76
C MET A 209 -13.06 -0.79 -14.05
N GLU A 210 -12.78 -2.06 -13.80
CA GLU A 210 -13.69 -3.15 -14.18
C GLU A 210 -15.05 -3.07 -13.49
N LEU A 211 -15.08 -2.56 -12.26
CA LEU A 211 -16.29 -2.52 -11.42
C LEU A 211 -16.90 -1.12 -11.31
N GLY A 212 -16.34 -0.13 -12.00
CA GLY A 212 -16.82 1.25 -11.93
C GLY A 212 -16.66 1.87 -10.54
N LEU A 213 -15.56 1.57 -9.86
CA LEU A 213 -15.18 2.08 -8.54
C LEU A 213 -14.17 3.23 -8.66
N THR A 214 -13.93 3.91 -7.53
CA THR A 214 -12.87 4.92 -7.44
C THR A 214 -11.55 4.26 -7.07
N PRO A 215 -10.44 4.51 -7.79
CA PRO A 215 -9.14 4.05 -7.37
C PRO A 215 -8.63 4.86 -6.17
N LEU A 216 -8.11 4.17 -5.14
CA LEU A 216 -7.65 4.75 -3.89
C LEU A 216 -6.14 4.55 -3.71
N GLY A 217 -5.50 5.52 -3.10
CA GLY A 217 -4.09 5.41 -2.74
C GLY A 217 -3.38 6.74 -2.80
N THR A 218 -2.34 6.89 -2.00
CA THR A 218 -1.55 8.12 -1.97
C THR A 218 -0.07 7.86 -2.12
N MET A 219 0.60 7.43 -1.07
CA MET A 219 2.04 7.25 -1.01
C MET A 219 2.44 6.06 -0.15
N SER A 220 3.72 5.72 -0.16
CA SER A 220 4.28 4.66 0.68
C SER A 220 5.51 5.13 1.45
N HIS A 221 5.85 4.42 2.54
CA HIS A 221 6.98 4.71 3.43
C HIS A 221 8.33 4.80 2.70
N GLN A 222 8.49 4.11 1.56
CA GLN A 222 9.74 4.09 0.80
C GLN A 222 10.21 5.48 0.37
N LEU A 223 9.28 6.43 0.12
CA LEU A 223 9.63 7.79 -0.23
C LEU A 223 10.35 8.49 0.94
N ILE A 224 9.87 8.27 2.16
CA ILE A 224 10.43 8.87 3.37
C ILE A 224 11.75 8.17 3.75
N SER A 225 11.78 6.84 3.64
CA SER A 225 12.98 6.03 3.91
C SER A 225 14.13 6.35 2.94
N PHE A 226 13.82 6.63 1.67
CA PHE A 226 14.79 7.09 0.69
C PHE A 226 15.26 8.52 1.03
N GLU A 227 14.33 9.42 1.32
CA GLU A 227 14.62 10.83 1.62
C GLU A 227 15.49 11.00 2.86
N GLU A 228 15.41 10.08 3.82
CA GLU A 228 16.29 10.09 4.99
C GLU A 228 17.76 10.02 4.59
N ASN A 229 18.11 9.24 3.56
CA ASN A 229 19.49 9.18 3.02
C ASN A 229 19.89 10.43 2.22
N VAL A 230 18.95 11.28 1.86
CA VAL A 230 19.20 12.53 1.14
C VAL A 230 19.34 13.71 2.10
N SER A 231 18.48 13.79 3.10
CA SER A 231 18.32 14.99 3.92
C SER A 231 18.37 14.74 5.44
N GLY A 232 18.56 13.49 5.86
CA GLY A 232 18.59 13.09 7.27
C GLY A 232 17.20 12.93 7.90
N VAL A 233 17.17 12.27 9.05
CA VAL A 233 15.92 11.85 9.73
C VAL A 233 15.02 13.01 10.14
N PHE A 234 15.58 14.15 10.52
CA PHE A 234 14.79 15.32 10.98
C PHE A 234 14.14 16.10 9.84
N GLU A 235 14.71 16.05 8.62
CA GLU A 235 14.22 16.81 7.47
C GLU A 235 13.43 15.97 6.46
N CYS A 236 13.54 14.64 6.51
CA CYS A 236 12.99 13.76 5.48
C CYS A 236 11.47 13.91 5.31
N ASN A 237 10.71 13.95 6.40
CA ASN A 237 9.26 14.15 6.34
C ASN A 237 8.89 15.50 5.69
N TYR A 238 9.53 16.59 6.13
CA TYR A 238 9.28 17.92 5.58
C TYR A 238 9.60 17.97 4.08
N ASN A 239 10.75 17.41 3.68
CA ASN A 239 11.17 17.43 2.29
C ASN A 239 10.27 16.56 1.40
N VAL A 240 9.84 15.38 1.87
CA VAL A 240 8.86 14.56 1.12
C VAL A 240 7.53 15.30 1.00
N MET A 241 6.99 15.87 2.10
CA MET A 241 5.75 16.65 2.04
C MET A 241 5.84 17.77 1.00
N ARG A 242 6.89 18.56 1.04
CA ARG A 242 7.09 19.68 0.10
C ARG A 242 7.18 19.17 -1.35
N LYS A 243 8.08 18.21 -1.61
CA LYS A 243 8.29 17.67 -2.95
C LYS A 243 7.05 16.98 -3.51
N PHE A 244 6.29 16.26 -2.65
CA PHE A 244 5.06 15.58 -3.05
C PHE A 244 3.95 16.58 -3.38
N SER A 245 3.80 17.62 -2.55
CA SER A 245 2.85 18.70 -2.85
C SER A 245 3.22 19.47 -4.13
N ASP A 246 4.51 19.71 -4.38
CA ASP A 246 4.98 20.38 -5.60
C ASP A 246 4.73 19.50 -6.86
N VAL A 247 4.79 18.17 -6.74
CA VAL A 247 4.56 17.24 -7.87
C VAL A 247 3.08 17.13 -8.21
N TYR A 248 2.20 17.22 -7.21
CA TYR A 248 0.78 16.98 -7.35
C TYR A 248 -0.09 18.23 -7.22
N ASP A 249 0.50 19.42 -7.13
CA ASP A 249 -0.22 20.69 -6.95
C ASP A 249 -1.26 20.63 -5.81
N GLY A 250 -0.89 19.97 -4.70
CA GLY A 250 -1.75 19.77 -3.54
C GLY A 250 -2.80 18.64 -3.68
N ASN A 251 -2.92 17.98 -4.84
CA ASN A 251 -3.71 16.77 -4.97
C ASN A 251 -3.06 15.60 -4.22
N ASN A 252 -3.80 14.49 -4.05
CA ASN A 252 -3.31 13.29 -3.37
C ASN A 252 -2.87 13.55 -1.92
N GLY A 253 -3.59 14.42 -1.23
CA GLY A 253 -3.21 15.13 -0.01
C GLY A 253 -3.34 14.35 1.30
N ILE A 254 -3.17 13.01 1.34
CA ILE A 254 -3.09 12.23 2.58
C ILE A 254 -1.65 11.80 2.81
N TYR A 255 -1.04 12.27 3.90
CA TYR A 255 0.36 12.01 4.21
C TYR A 255 0.55 10.85 5.19
N LEU A 256 1.47 9.94 4.87
CA LEU A 256 1.87 8.81 5.70
C LEU A 256 3.10 9.20 6.53
N TYR A 257 2.98 9.32 7.85
CA TYR A 257 3.98 10.00 8.67
C TYR A 257 4.87 9.11 9.55
N ASP A 258 4.51 7.85 9.74
CA ASP A 258 5.05 6.98 10.79
C ASP A 258 6.35 6.23 10.42
N CYS A 259 7.11 6.70 9.42
CA CYS A 259 8.33 6.01 8.96
C CYS A 259 9.46 6.00 10.00
N PHE A 260 9.63 7.10 10.73
CA PHE A 260 10.67 7.30 11.76
C PHE A 260 10.10 7.65 13.13
N GLY A 261 8.88 7.21 13.41
CA GLY A 261 8.16 7.54 14.62
C GLY A 261 7.35 8.84 14.50
N ASP A 262 6.34 8.96 15.35
CA ASP A 262 5.38 10.05 15.33
C ASP A 262 5.98 11.37 15.87
N SER A 263 6.87 11.29 16.88
CA SER A 263 7.50 12.46 17.48
C SER A 263 8.33 13.27 16.47
N VAL A 264 9.13 12.61 15.63
CA VAL A 264 9.92 13.28 14.59
C VAL A 264 9.01 14.04 13.64
N PHE A 265 7.90 13.44 13.22
CA PHE A 265 6.96 14.08 12.34
C PHE A 265 6.22 15.25 13.02
N PHE A 266 5.62 15.03 14.19
CA PHE A 266 4.80 16.05 14.85
C PHE A 266 5.63 17.25 15.32
N ASN A 267 6.87 17.04 15.73
CA ASN A 267 7.75 18.16 16.10
C ASN A 267 8.02 19.09 14.91
N ASN A 268 8.13 18.54 13.70
CA ASN A 268 8.45 19.27 12.48
C ASN A 268 7.24 19.71 11.64
N LEU A 269 6.02 19.24 11.95
CA LEU A 269 4.82 19.61 11.20
C LEU A 269 4.46 21.07 11.43
N SER A 270 4.71 21.92 10.43
CA SER A 270 4.35 23.33 10.44
C SER A 270 2.88 23.56 10.06
N LYS A 271 2.32 24.72 10.46
CA LYS A 271 0.96 25.12 10.06
C LYS A 271 0.78 25.12 8.54
N ARG A 272 1.77 25.63 7.80
CA ARG A 272 1.72 25.65 6.33
C ARG A 272 1.58 24.24 5.76
N MET A 273 2.40 23.29 6.19
CA MET A 273 2.32 21.90 5.72
C MET A 273 1.00 21.25 6.13
N ALA A 274 0.57 21.43 7.37
CA ALA A 274 -0.71 20.92 7.84
C ALA A 274 -1.91 21.46 7.06
N MET A 275 -1.84 22.69 6.54
CA MET A 275 -2.89 23.28 5.70
C MET A 275 -2.86 22.77 4.26
N MET A 276 -1.67 22.47 3.71
CA MET A 276 -1.53 21.96 2.34
C MET A 276 -2.08 20.53 2.17
N TYR A 277 -2.08 19.74 3.24
CA TYR A 277 -2.57 18.37 3.20
C TYR A 277 -4.00 18.25 3.72
N SER A 278 -4.80 17.42 3.06
CA SER A 278 -6.18 17.11 3.48
C SER A 278 -6.20 16.32 4.78
N GLY A 279 -5.18 15.52 5.04
CA GLY A 279 -5.11 14.71 6.24
C GLY A 279 -3.86 13.86 6.38
N LEU A 280 -3.91 12.96 7.36
CA LEU A 280 -2.83 12.05 7.73
C LEU A 280 -3.31 10.58 7.64
N ARG A 281 -2.35 9.65 7.40
CA ARG A 281 -2.61 8.22 7.45
C ARG A 281 -1.87 7.60 8.63
N VAL A 282 -2.62 6.87 9.46
CA VAL A 282 -2.14 6.08 10.60
C VAL A 282 -1.90 4.64 10.13
N ASP A 283 -0.66 4.16 10.15
CA ASP A 283 -0.27 2.81 9.68
C ASP A 283 0.51 2.02 10.74
N SER A 284 0.68 2.59 11.93
CA SER A 284 1.28 1.92 13.11
C SER A 284 0.89 2.60 14.42
N GLY A 285 1.12 1.88 15.54
CA GLY A 285 0.77 2.32 16.88
C GLY A 285 -0.71 2.12 17.22
N ASP A 286 -1.10 2.53 18.43
CA ASP A 286 -2.48 2.50 18.88
C ASP A 286 -3.28 3.62 18.22
N GLU A 287 -4.41 3.29 17.59
CA GLU A 287 -5.17 4.23 16.77
C GLU A 287 -5.84 5.32 17.60
N GLU A 288 -6.26 5.04 18.84
CA GLU A 288 -6.83 6.05 19.73
C GLU A 288 -5.76 7.04 20.20
N GLU A 289 -4.60 6.53 20.61
CA GLU A 289 -3.45 7.37 20.99
C GLU A 289 -2.98 8.25 19.81
N GLN A 290 -2.88 7.67 18.62
CA GLN A 290 -2.49 8.43 17.42
C GLN A 290 -3.53 9.50 17.07
N THR A 291 -4.81 9.20 17.23
CA THR A 291 -5.90 10.17 17.03
C THR A 291 -5.77 11.37 17.97
N GLU A 292 -5.52 11.13 19.25
CA GLU A 292 -5.34 12.22 20.22
C GLU A 292 -4.10 13.10 19.91
N LYS A 293 -2.99 12.47 19.51
CA LYS A 293 -1.79 13.21 19.06
C LYS A 293 -2.07 14.10 17.84
N ILE A 294 -2.78 13.57 16.85
CA ILE A 294 -3.19 14.29 15.64
C ILE A 294 -4.09 15.48 16.00
N ILE A 295 -5.12 15.25 16.83
CA ILE A 295 -6.04 16.30 17.29
C ILE A 295 -5.29 17.40 18.05
N ALA A 296 -4.44 17.01 19.00
CA ALA A 296 -3.66 17.95 19.79
C ALA A 296 -2.74 18.79 18.90
N LYS A 297 -2.06 18.16 17.92
CA LYS A 297 -1.19 18.86 16.98
C LYS A 297 -1.95 19.85 16.12
N TYR A 298 -3.06 19.46 15.48
CA TYR A 298 -3.86 20.39 14.68
C TYR A 298 -4.36 21.58 15.52
N LYS A 299 -4.87 21.33 16.74
CA LYS A 299 -5.29 22.40 17.66
C LYS A 299 -4.13 23.36 18.01
N SER A 300 -2.93 22.84 18.29
CA SER A 300 -1.75 23.67 18.59
C SER A 300 -1.33 24.56 17.41
N LEU A 301 -1.65 24.13 16.18
CA LEU A 301 -1.42 24.91 14.96
C LEU A 301 -2.57 25.87 14.61
N GLY A 302 -3.64 25.91 15.44
CA GLY A 302 -4.84 26.71 15.19
C GLY A 302 -5.67 26.20 14.00
N ILE A 303 -5.68 24.89 13.78
CA ILE A 303 -6.46 24.21 12.74
C ILE A 303 -7.56 23.40 13.43
N ASN A 304 -8.81 23.48 12.92
CA ASN A 304 -9.90 22.66 13.42
C ASN A 304 -9.71 21.19 12.97
N PRO A 305 -9.48 20.24 13.89
CA PRO A 305 -9.25 18.84 13.52
C PRO A 305 -10.44 18.20 12.79
N ALA A 306 -11.68 18.63 13.05
CA ALA A 306 -12.88 18.12 12.41
C ALA A 306 -12.94 18.40 10.89
N THR A 307 -12.05 19.23 10.37
CA THR A 307 -11.91 19.48 8.92
C THR A 307 -10.81 18.64 8.26
N LYS A 308 -10.12 17.80 9.02
CA LYS A 308 -8.96 17.02 8.57
C LYS A 308 -9.29 15.54 8.53
N GLN A 309 -8.85 14.88 7.45
CA GLN A 309 -9.00 13.44 7.30
C GLN A 309 -7.96 12.68 8.14
N VAL A 310 -8.39 11.57 8.72
CA VAL A 310 -7.49 10.56 9.29
C VAL A 310 -7.84 9.23 8.67
N VAL A 311 -6.90 8.67 7.89
CA VAL A 311 -7.05 7.37 7.24
C VAL A 311 -6.36 6.33 8.10
N TYR A 312 -7.11 5.39 8.64
CA TYR A 312 -6.58 4.26 9.40
C TYR A 312 -6.35 3.06 8.48
N SER A 313 -5.17 2.43 8.59
CA SER A 313 -4.78 1.30 7.71
C SER A 313 -3.93 0.23 8.40
N ASN A 314 -3.85 0.24 9.74
CA ASN A 314 -3.01 -0.66 10.52
C ASN A 314 -3.77 -1.89 11.01
N GLY A 315 -3.66 -3.02 10.30
CA GLY A 315 -4.16 -4.32 10.78
C GLY A 315 -5.64 -4.33 11.20
N LEU A 316 -6.48 -3.63 10.43
CA LEU A 316 -7.88 -3.40 10.74
C LEU A 316 -8.76 -4.59 10.36
N ASP A 317 -9.73 -4.88 11.22
CA ASP A 317 -10.96 -5.61 10.92
C ASP A 317 -12.18 -4.68 11.05
N VAL A 318 -13.38 -5.20 10.75
CA VAL A 318 -14.61 -4.39 10.78
C VAL A 318 -14.96 -3.91 12.19
N ASP A 319 -14.77 -4.75 13.21
CA ASP A 319 -15.11 -4.39 14.59
C ASP A 319 -14.17 -3.32 15.13
N LYS A 320 -12.89 -3.44 14.83
CA LYS A 320 -11.89 -2.41 15.15
C LYS A 320 -12.20 -1.08 14.45
N CYS A 321 -12.59 -1.11 13.18
CA CYS A 321 -13.02 0.12 12.48
C CYS A 321 -14.22 0.79 13.18
N ILE A 322 -15.21 0.01 13.59
CA ILE A 322 -16.38 0.52 14.32
C ILE A 322 -15.98 1.12 15.67
N ALA A 323 -15.07 0.49 16.40
CA ALA A 323 -14.57 1.01 17.67
C ALA A 323 -13.86 2.36 17.48
N ILE A 324 -12.95 2.44 16.52
CA ILE A 324 -12.22 3.69 16.19
C ILE A 324 -13.20 4.79 15.75
N HIS A 325 -14.20 4.47 14.92
CA HIS A 325 -15.22 5.43 14.48
C HIS A 325 -15.98 6.04 15.66
N LYS A 326 -16.43 5.19 16.60
CA LYS A 326 -17.08 5.64 17.83
C LYS A 326 -16.16 6.50 18.69
N PHE A 327 -14.88 6.14 18.78
CA PHE A 327 -13.88 6.93 19.51
C PHE A 327 -13.64 8.28 18.85
N CYS A 328 -13.51 8.34 17.52
CA CYS A 328 -13.37 9.59 16.79
C CYS A 328 -14.54 10.54 17.00
N ASN A 329 -15.76 10.03 17.01
CA ASN A 329 -17.00 10.75 17.30
C ASN A 329 -17.09 12.13 16.63
N GLY A 330 -16.74 12.21 15.34
CA GLY A 330 -16.77 13.43 14.53
C GLY A 330 -15.68 14.45 14.85
N ARG A 331 -14.73 14.14 15.72
CA ARG A 331 -13.60 15.04 16.06
C ARG A 331 -12.57 15.16 14.92
N VAL A 332 -12.57 14.20 14.02
CA VAL A 332 -11.83 14.16 12.75
C VAL A 332 -12.71 13.55 11.67
N LEU A 333 -12.33 13.66 10.40
CA LEU A 333 -12.98 12.95 9.29
C LEU A 333 -12.29 11.60 9.13
N ASP A 334 -12.77 10.61 9.88
CA ASP A 334 -12.17 9.28 9.90
C ASP A 334 -12.56 8.44 8.67
N SER A 335 -11.62 7.65 8.17
CA SER A 335 -11.82 6.70 7.07
C SER A 335 -10.90 5.49 7.21
N TYR A 336 -11.30 4.36 6.61
CA TYR A 336 -10.70 3.05 6.86
C TYR A 336 -10.29 2.38 5.57
N GLY A 337 -8.99 2.05 5.47
CA GLY A 337 -8.43 1.22 4.41
C GLY A 337 -8.14 -0.18 4.95
N VAL A 338 -8.94 -1.17 4.57
CA VAL A 338 -8.79 -2.54 5.08
C VAL A 338 -8.31 -3.47 3.98
N GLY A 339 -7.28 -4.27 4.29
CA GLY A 339 -6.68 -5.21 3.35
C GLY A 339 -7.12 -6.65 3.60
N THR A 340 -6.27 -7.41 4.23
CA THR A 340 -6.37 -8.88 4.39
C THR A 340 -7.71 -9.35 4.96
N HIS A 341 -8.28 -8.64 5.94
CA HIS A 341 -9.58 -8.98 6.53
C HIS A 341 -10.79 -8.82 5.59
N ILE A 342 -10.56 -8.27 4.40
CA ILE A 342 -11.56 -8.17 3.33
C ILE A 342 -11.27 -9.18 2.23
N THR A 343 -10.03 -9.24 1.74
CA THR A 343 -9.66 -9.99 0.53
C THR A 343 -9.05 -11.37 0.79
N CYS A 344 -8.82 -11.73 2.05
CA CYS A 344 -8.29 -13.04 2.46
C CYS A 344 -8.88 -13.51 3.79
N ASP A 345 -10.17 -13.27 4.02
CA ASP A 345 -10.92 -13.77 5.19
C ASP A 345 -11.69 -15.03 4.81
N ILE A 346 -10.95 -16.10 4.53
CA ILE A 346 -11.50 -17.41 4.15
C ILE A 346 -11.36 -18.37 5.32
N ASP A 347 -12.45 -19.09 5.61
CA ASP A 347 -12.43 -20.11 6.66
C ASP A 347 -11.40 -21.20 6.33
N ASN A 348 -10.56 -21.52 7.31
CA ASN A 348 -9.48 -22.51 7.22
C ASN A 348 -8.29 -22.13 6.31
N ALA A 349 -8.27 -20.95 5.68
CA ALA A 349 -7.12 -20.43 4.97
C ALA A 349 -6.39 -19.39 5.85
N LYS A 350 -5.09 -19.57 6.05
CA LYS A 350 -4.28 -18.63 6.83
C LYS A 350 -3.68 -17.57 5.92
N PRO A 351 -4.01 -16.28 6.10
CA PRO A 351 -3.42 -15.21 5.31
C PRO A 351 -1.89 -15.18 5.42
N SER A 352 -1.21 -14.94 4.31
CA SER A 352 0.22 -14.70 4.29
C SER A 352 0.58 -13.38 5.02
N ASN A 353 1.73 -13.35 5.71
CA ASN A 353 2.22 -12.13 6.35
C ASN A 353 3.53 -11.68 5.69
N ILE A 354 3.42 -11.38 4.42
CA ILE A 354 4.52 -11.06 3.52
C ILE A 354 4.56 -9.58 3.16
N VAL A 355 5.77 -9.06 2.94
CA VAL A 355 6.01 -7.69 2.47
C VAL A 355 7.27 -7.66 1.61
N ILE A 356 7.34 -6.69 0.69
CA ILE A 356 8.57 -6.30 -0.01
C ILE A 356 8.91 -4.89 0.45
N LYS A 357 10.17 -4.66 0.85
CA LYS A 357 10.59 -3.38 1.42
C LYS A 357 11.88 -2.88 0.80
N LEU A 358 11.93 -1.57 0.61
CA LEU A 358 13.14 -0.86 0.22
C LEU A 358 14.20 -1.05 1.31
N THR A 359 15.34 -1.66 0.94
CA THR A 359 16.43 -1.96 1.88
C THR A 359 17.70 -1.20 1.59
N LYS A 360 17.93 -0.86 0.31
CA LYS A 360 19.07 -0.02 -0.07
C LYS A 360 18.70 0.94 -1.18
N CYS A 361 19.41 2.07 -1.23
CA CYS A 361 19.27 3.06 -2.28
C CYS A 361 20.60 3.73 -2.62
N ARG A 362 20.67 4.27 -3.84
CA ARG A 362 21.65 5.27 -4.24
C ARG A 362 20.97 6.31 -5.14
N ILE A 363 21.37 7.58 -4.98
CA ILE A 363 20.71 8.70 -5.68
C ILE A 363 21.04 8.67 -7.18
N THR A 364 22.24 8.21 -7.55
CA THR A 364 22.68 8.02 -8.93
C THR A 364 23.65 6.84 -8.99
N GLU A 365 23.92 6.34 -10.20
CA GLU A 365 24.81 5.21 -10.46
C GLU A 365 26.24 5.40 -9.95
N VAL A 366 26.69 6.65 -9.80
CA VAL A 366 28.05 7.01 -9.36
C VAL A 366 28.14 7.26 -7.83
N ARG A 367 27.02 7.16 -7.11
CA ARG A 367 26.99 7.30 -5.66
C ARG A 367 27.02 5.95 -4.97
N GLU A 368 27.48 5.95 -3.72
CA GLU A 368 27.49 4.75 -2.88
C GLU A 368 26.09 4.30 -2.51
N TRP A 369 25.95 3.03 -2.20
CA TRP A 369 24.73 2.45 -1.68
C TRP A 369 24.58 2.78 -0.19
N HIS A 370 23.36 3.16 0.18
CA HIS A 370 22.98 3.45 1.56
C HIS A 370 21.83 2.52 1.99
N ASP A 371 21.85 2.09 3.24
CA ASP A 371 20.74 1.32 3.80
C ASP A 371 19.51 2.19 3.97
N CYS A 372 18.36 1.65 3.59
CA CYS A 372 17.05 2.23 3.86
C CYS A 372 16.41 1.48 5.03
N ILE A 373 15.86 2.21 5.99
CA ILE A 373 15.22 1.65 7.17
C ILE A 373 13.83 2.22 7.39
N LYS A 374 12.98 1.48 8.10
CA LYS A 374 11.75 1.98 8.72
C LYS A 374 11.80 1.67 10.20
N LEU A 375 11.61 2.67 11.04
CA LEU A 375 11.32 2.49 12.46
C LEU A 375 9.81 2.39 12.65
N SER A 376 9.34 1.55 13.55
CA SER A 376 7.91 1.40 13.81
C SER A 376 7.67 1.26 15.31
N CYS A 377 6.59 1.84 15.80
CA CYS A 377 6.12 1.65 17.16
C CYS A 377 5.64 0.20 17.39
N ASP A 378 5.25 -0.50 16.34
CA ASP A 378 4.77 -1.88 16.43
C ASP A 378 5.94 -2.88 16.49
N LYS A 379 5.87 -3.83 17.42
CA LYS A 379 6.85 -4.92 17.53
C LYS A 379 6.94 -5.71 16.21
N GLY A 380 8.17 -5.90 15.70
CA GLY A 380 8.45 -6.67 14.48
C GLY A 380 8.16 -5.93 13.16
N LYS A 381 7.79 -4.65 13.19
CA LYS A 381 7.64 -3.82 12.00
C LYS A 381 8.83 -2.90 11.72
N THR A 382 9.81 -2.81 12.63
CA THR A 382 11.11 -2.15 12.36
C THR A 382 11.87 -2.98 11.33
N LEU A 383 12.38 -2.33 10.29
CA LEU A 383 12.99 -2.98 9.12
C LEU A 383 14.31 -2.31 8.74
N GLY A 384 15.22 -3.11 8.16
CA GLY A 384 16.49 -2.68 7.62
C GLY A 384 17.68 -2.97 8.54
N ASN A 385 18.81 -2.34 8.25
CA ASN A 385 20.08 -2.53 8.97
C ASN A 385 19.93 -2.14 10.45
N GLN A 386 20.24 -3.09 11.34
CA GLN A 386 20.05 -2.94 12.79
C GLN A 386 20.98 -1.87 13.41
N GLU A 387 22.19 -1.70 12.90
CA GLU A 387 23.12 -0.67 13.37
C GLU A 387 22.60 0.73 13.00
N LYS A 388 22.14 0.88 11.75
CA LYS A 388 21.50 2.12 11.32
C LYS A 388 20.22 2.42 12.12
N CYS A 389 19.40 1.40 12.40
CA CYS A 389 18.20 1.57 13.26
C CYS A 389 18.59 2.08 14.66
N LYS A 390 19.61 1.49 15.30
CA LYS A 390 20.11 1.93 16.60
C LYS A 390 20.66 3.35 16.54
N TYR A 391 21.42 3.67 15.49
CA TYR A 391 21.96 5.01 15.29
C TYR A 391 20.84 6.05 15.17
N ILE A 392 19.86 5.83 14.31
CA ILE A 392 18.74 6.76 14.14
C ILE A 392 17.93 6.89 15.44
N LEU A 393 17.66 5.78 16.15
CA LEU A 393 17.00 5.81 17.45
C LEU A 393 17.77 6.67 18.46
N SER A 394 19.10 6.62 18.47
CA SER A 394 19.92 7.47 19.36
C SER A 394 19.84 8.97 19.04
N LEU A 395 19.45 9.33 17.81
CA LEU A 395 19.26 10.73 17.40
C LEU A 395 17.89 11.28 17.77
N ILE A 396 16.86 10.42 17.75
CA ILE A 396 15.46 10.88 17.91
C ILE A 396 14.94 10.73 19.34
N GLY A 397 15.68 10.07 20.24
CA GLY A 397 15.39 9.96 21.67
C GLY A 397 14.68 8.68 22.03
#